data_832f2341f7d4761a884c53123216f9bc
#
_entry.id   832f2341f7d4761a884c53123216f9bc
#
_cell.length_a   1.000
_cell.length_b   1.000
_cell.length_c   1.000
_cell.angle_alpha   90.00
_cell.angle_beta   90.00
_cell.angle_gamma   90.00
#
_symmetry.space_group_name_H-M   'P 1'
#
loop_
_entity.id
_entity.type
_entity.pdbx_description
1 polymer ?
#
loop_
_entity_poly.entity_id
_entity_poly.type
_entity_poly.pdbx_seq_one_letter_code
_entity_poly.pdbx_strand_id
1 'polypeptide(L)'
;MEKNDYLVIEDIHKSFFGVEVLKGVNLSVAAGEVHGLLGGNGAGKSTLMNVLGGLYAKDSGRILIDGREVSITDSKAAERAGIGFIHQELKLFDLRSVAENIMISNLPTKGVFHLVDDKKKNESARKWLEMVGLKVEPATRLGELSIAEQQQVEIAKALSL
;
A
#
# COMPACT_ATOMS: atom_id res chain seq x y z
N MET A 1 -27.30 -11.98 8.50
CA MET A 1 -25.95 -11.78 9.07
C MET A 1 -25.37 -10.63 8.27
N GLU A 2 -25.25 -9.48 8.87
CA GLU A 2 -24.57 -8.35 8.25
C GLU A 2 -23.13 -8.75 8.01
N LYS A 3 -22.69 -8.72 6.74
CA LYS A 3 -21.28 -8.83 6.40
C LYS A 3 -20.58 -7.69 7.15
N ASN A 4 -19.60 -8.01 7.94
CA ASN A 4 -18.78 -7.00 8.61
C ASN A 4 -17.82 -6.45 7.54
N ASP A 5 -18.33 -5.51 6.73
CA ASP A 5 -17.58 -4.91 5.63
C ASP A 5 -16.45 -4.07 6.23
N TYR A 6 -15.20 -4.46 5.91
CA TYR A 6 -14.00 -3.79 6.42
C TYR A 6 -13.70 -2.52 5.65
N LEU A 7 -13.78 -2.57 4.32
CA LEU A 7 -13.67 -1.41 3.43
C LEU A 7 -15.01 -1.15 2.78
N VAL A 8 -15.51 0.07 2.89
CA VAL A 8 -16.73 0.51 2.20
C VAL A 8 -16.43 1.78 1.42
N ILE A 9 -16.78 1.79 0.17
CA ILE A 9 -16.70 2.93 -0.74
C ILE A 9 -18.13 3.29 -1.14
N GLU A 10 -18.53 4.52 -0.92
CA GLU A 10 -19.89 4.96 -1.18
C GLU A 10 -19.88 6.22 -2.04
N ASP A 11 -20.58 6.13 -3.17
CA ASP A 11 -20.88 7.22 -4.09
C ASP A 11 -19.65 8.02 -4.50
N ILE A 12 -18.54 7.33 -4.81
CA ILE A 12 -17.28 7.99 -5.18
C ILE A 12 -17.37 8.55 -6.59
N HIS A 13 -17.15 9.85 -6.70
CA HIS A 13 -17.04 10.60 -7.95
C HIS A 13 -15.62 11.11 -8.15
N LYS A 14 -15.15 11.08 -9.41
CA LYS A 14 -13.88 11.68 -9.83
C LYS A 14 -13.95 12.13 -11.27
N SER A 15 -13.59 13.38 -11.50
CA SER A 15 -13.51 13.99 -12.83
C SER A 15 -12.09 14.47 -13.11
N PHE A 16 -11.70 14.46 -14.39
CA PHE A 16 -10.49 15.07 -14.91
C PHE A 16 -10.83 15.96 -16.09
N PHE A 17 -10.44 17.22 -16.05
CA PHE A 17 -10.69 18.19 -17.12
C PHE A 17 -12.15 18.24 -17.59
N GLY A 18 -13.09 18.13 -16.67
CA GLY A 18 -14.53 18.13 -16.95
C GLY A 18 -15.10 16.80 -17.44
N VAL A 19 -14.28 15.74 -17.55
CA VAL A 19 -14.74 14.39 -17.90
C VAL A 19 -14.86 13.56 -16.62
N GLU A 20 -16.07 13.12 -16.31
CA GLU A 20 -16.34 12.27 -15.15
C GLU A 20 -15.92 10.81 -15.44
N VAL A 21 -14.94 10.32 -14.67
CA VAL A 21 -14.35 8.98 -14.80
C VAL A 21 -14.96 8.02 -13.77
N LEU A 22 -15.14 8.46 -12.53
CA LEU A 22 -15.89 7.72 -11.52
C LEU A 22 -17.24 8.39 -11.29
N LYS A 23 -18.31 7.62 -11.45
CA LYS A 23 -19.70 8.10 -11.52
C LYS A 23 -20.55 7.47 -10.43
N GLY A 24 -20.26 7.81 -9.16
CA GLY A 24 -20.99 7.24 -8.03
C GLY A 24 -20.63 5.78 -7.78
N VAL A 25 -19.32 5.47 -7.71
CA VAL A 25 -18.82 4.11 -7.51
C VAL A 25 -19.09 3.65 -6.08
N ASN A 26 -19.69 2.47 -5.95
CA ASN A 26 -19.95 1.79 -4.70
C ASN A 26 -19.24 0.44 -4.69
N LEU A 27 -18.54 0.12 -3.58
CA LEU A 27 -17.83 -1.14 -3.39
C LEU A 27 -17.78 -1.45 -1.90
N SER A 28 -17.97 -2.71 -1.53
CA SER A 28 -17.66 -3.17 -0.18
C SER A 28 -16.80 -4.43 -0.21
N VAL A 29 -15.88 -4.54 0.75
CA VAL A 29 -14.96 -5.66 0.92
C VAL A 29 -14.96 -6.08 2.37
N ALA A 30 -15.27 -7.35 2.64
CA ALA A 30 -15.27 -7.88 3.99
C ALA A 30 -13.84 -8.14 4.51
N ALA A 31 -13.68 -8.19 5.83
CA ALA A 31 -12.40 -8.56 6.43
C ALA A 31 -11.95 -9.96 5.98
N GLY A 32 -10.68 -10.09 5.54
CA GLY A 32 -10.11 -11.35 5.04
C GLY A 32 -10.57 -11.75 3.63
N GLU A 33 -11.34 -10.90 2.94
CA GLU A 33 -11.80 -11.15 1.57
C GLU A 33 -10.72 -10.81 0.54
N VAL A 34 -10.61 -11.64 -0.50
CA VAL A 34 -9.89 -11.32 -1.74
C VAL A 34 -10.90 -10.85 -2.77
N HIS A 35 -10.86 -9.58 -3.11
CA HIS A 35 -11.81 -8.94 -4.01
C HIS A 35 -11.17 -8.59 -5.35
N GLY A 36 -11.72 -9.13 -6.46
CA GLY A 36 -11.24 -8.86 -7.82
C GLY A 36 -11.99 -7.69 -8.47
N LEU A 37 -11.26 -6.65 -8.89
CA LEU A 37 -11.83 -5.53 -9.65
C LEU A 37 -11.64 -5.76 -11.15
N LEU A 38 -12.71 -6.14 -11.84
CA LEU A 38 -12.72 -6.46 -13.25
C LEU A 38 -13.45 -5.37 -14.08
N GLY A 39 -13.05 -5.21 -15.33
CA GLY A 39 -13.69 -4.26 -16.25
C GLY A 39 -12.80 -3.93 -17.45
N GLY A 40 -13.39 -3.36 -18.49
CA GLY A 40 -12.69 -2.93 -19.71
C GLY A 40 -11.63 -1.83 -19.45
N ASN A 41 -10.84 -1.54 -20.50
CA ASN A 41 -9.92 -0.40 -20.45
C ASN A 41 -10.74 0.90 -20.42
N GLY A 42 -10.31 1.86 -19.60
CA GLY A 42 -11.05 3.11 -19.38
C GLY A 42 -12.22 3.02 -18.40
N ALA A 43 -12.53 1.86 -17.82
CA ALA A 43 -13.64 1.69 -16.86
C ALA A 43 -13.40 2.35 -15.47
N GLY A 44 -12.32 3.09 -15.28
CA GLY A 44 -12.04 3.80 -14.02
C GLY A 44 -11.33 2.98 -12.93
N LYS A 45 -10.96 1.70 -13.19
CA LYS A 45 -10.32 0.83 -12.20
C LYS A 45 -9.06 1.45 -11.57
N SER A 46 -8.11 1.87 -12.42
CA SER A 46 -6.87 2.51 -11.95
C SER A 46 -7.14 3.84 -11.25
N THR A 47 -8.17 4.57 -11.68
CA THR A 47 -8.59 5.82 -11.02
C THR A 47 -9.10 5.55 -9.61
N LEU A 48 -9.94 4.52 -9.43
CA LEU A 48 -10.43 4.11 -8.11
C LEU A 48 -9.28 3.67 -7.19
N MET A 49 -8.36 2.85 -7.72
CA MET A 49 -7.17 2.44 -6.97
C MET A 49 -6.30 3.64 -6.57
N ASN A 50 -6.10 4.59 -7.48
CA ASN A 50 -5.33 5.81 -7.19
C ASN A 50 -6.03 6.73 -6.18
N VAL A 51 -7.36 6.75 -6.13
CA VAL A 51 -8.12 7.44 -5.06
C VAL A 51 -7.88 6.75 -3.72
N LEU A 52 -7.96 5.43 -3.65
CA LEU A 52 -7.67 4.66 -2.43
C LEU A 52 -6.22 4.81 -1.98
N GLY A 53 -5.28 4.82 -2.92
CA GLY A 53 -3.84 5.02 -2.64
C GLY A 53 -3.44 6.48 -2.35
N GLY A 54 -4.40 7.42 -2.40
CA GLY A 54 -4.14 8.84 -2.13
C GLY A 54 -3.35 9.59 -3.20
N LEU A 55 -3.25 9.03 -4.43
CA LEU A 55 -2.64 9.73 -5.56
C LEU A 55 -3.59 10.77 -6.17
N TYR A 56 -4.90 10.52 -6.08
CA TYR A 56 -5.95 11.44 -6.51
C TYR A 56 -6.93 11.68 -5.36
N ALA A 57 -7.25 12.93 -5.10
CA ALA A 57 -8.38 13.25 -4.22
C ALA A 57 -9.70 12.93 -4.95
N LYS A 58 -10.64 12.31 -4.26
CA LYS A 58 -12.02 12.17 -4.74
C LYS A 58 -12.70 13.51 -4.82
N ASP A 59 -13.66 13.67 -5.72
CA ASP A 59 -14.44 14.90 -5.82
C ASP A 59 -15.63 14.88 -4.82
N SER A 60 -16.28 13.71 -4.65
CA SER A 60 -17.32 13.49 -3.65
C SER A 60 -17.42 12.02 -3.24
N GLY A 61 -18.37 11.70 -2.36
CA GLY A 61 -18.54 10.38 -1.77
C GLY A 61 -17.71 10.17 -0.51
N ARG A 62 -17.73 8.97 0.06
CA ARG A 62 -17.02 8.65 1.30
C ARG A 62 -16.36 7.27 1.26
N ILE A 63 -15.31 7.11 2.06
CA ILE A 63 -14.56 5.87 2.23
C ILE A 63 -14.58 5.56 3.71
N LEU A 64 -14.98 4.34 4.07
CA LEU A 64 -14.97 3.87 5.44
C LEU A 64 -14.04 2.65 5.55
N ILE A 65 -13.27 2.60 6.63
CA ILE A 65 -12.44 1.46 7.02
C ILE A 65 -12.82 1.08 8.44
N ASP A 66 -13.17 -0.18 8.65
CA ASP A 66 -13.65 -0.70 9.93
C ASP A 66 -14.78 0.18 10.53
N GLY A 67 -15.75 0.57 9.68
CA GLY A 67 -16.88 1.40 10.02
C GLY A 67 -16.56 2.88 10.31
N ARG A 68 -15.30 3.31 10.17
CA ARG A 68 -14.88 4.71 10.40
C ARG A 68 -14.61 5.41 9.08
N GLU A 69 -15.21 6.58 8.89
CA GLU A 69 -14.91 7.39 7.71
C GLU A 69 -13.44 7.88 7.74
N VAL A 70 -12.75 7.71 6.63
CA VAL A 70 -11.35 8.12 6.46
C VAL A 70 -11.23 9.15 5.33
N SER A 71 -10.39 10.15 5.56
CA SER A 71 -10.04 11.14 4.54
C SER A 71 -8.67 10.82 3.96
N ILE A 72 -8.64 10.38 2.72
CA ILE A 72 -7.41 10.03 2.00
C ILE A 72 -7.04 11.20 1.11
N THR A 73 -6.12 12.05 1.58
CA THR A 73 -5.67 13.27 0.89
C THR A 73 -4.34 13.08 0.18
N ASP A 74 -3.56 12.10 0.62
CA ASP A 74 -2.24 11.76 0.11
C ASP A 74 -1.88 10.31 0.45
N SER A 75 -0.78 9.79 -0.09
CA SER A 75 -0.34 8.41 0.13
C SER A 75 -0.04 8.11 1.61
N LYS A 76 0.44 9.10 2.38
CA LYS A 76 0.66 8.91 3.82
C LYS A 76 -0.65 8.80 4.59
N ALA A 77 -1.70 9.49 4.15
CA ALA A 77 -3.04 9.34 4.73
C ALA A 77 -3.61 7.94 4.43
N ALA A 78 -3.39 7.41 3.23
CA ALA A 78 -3.75 6.03 2.87
C ALA A 78 -3.00 5.01 3.76
N GLU A 79 -1.69 5.16 3.91
CA GLU A 79 -0.87 4.32 4.80
C GLU A 79 -1.37 4.36 6.25
N ARG A 80 -1.63 5.57 6.81
CA ARG A 80 -2.18 5.72 8.16
C ARG A 80 -3.57 5.09 8.33
N ALA A 81 -4.34 5.01 7.26
CA ALA A 81 -5.64 4.33 7.24
C ALA A 81 -5.50 2.80 7.07
N GLY A 82 -4.27 2.26 6.98
CA GLY A 82 -4.00 0.83 6.82
C GLY A 82 -4.09 0.33 5.38
N ILE A 83 -4.03 1.23 4.39
CA ILE A 83 -4.03 0.86 2.97
C ILE A 83 -2.59 0.74 2.49
N GLY A 84 -2.13 -0.49 2.27
CA GLY A 84 -0.89 -0.77 1.54
C GLY A 84 -1.15 -0.82 0.03
N PHE A 85 -0.32 -0.15 -0.77
CA PHE A 85 -0.46 -0.10 -2.22
C PHE A 85 0.77 -0.66 -2.91
N ILE A 86 0.57 -1.66 -3.77
CA ILE A 86 1.61 -2.23 -4.62
C ILE A 86 1.40 -1.73 -6.04
N HIS A 87 2.38 -0.99 -6.57
CA HIS A 87 2.33 -0.45 -7.91
C HIS A 87 2.70 -1.51 -8.96
N GLN A 88 2.29 -1.30 -10.23
CA GLN A 88 2.69 -2.16 -11.34
C GLN A 88 4.21 -2.10 -11.60
N GLU A 89 4.80 -0.91 -11.43
CA GLU A 89 6.24 -0.70 -11.50
C GLU A 89 6.85 -0.78 -10.11
N LEU A 90 7.96 -1.49 -9.96
CA LEU A 90 8.67 -1.62 -8.69
C LEU A 90 9.19 -0.25 -8.26
N LYS A 91 8.75 0.22 -7.10
CA LYS A 91 9.22 1.48 -6.47
C LYS A 91 10.18 1.18 -5.34
N LEU A 92 11.26 0.51 -5.70
CA LEU A 92 12.32 0.09 -4.79
C LEU A 92 13.65 0.76 -5.16
N PHE A 93 14.57 0.78 -4.22
CA PHE A 93 15.90 1.39 -4.36
C PHE A 93 16.97 0.31 -4.49
N ASP A 94 17.45 0.07 -5.71
CA ASP A 94 18.40 -1.00 -6.04
C ASP A 94 19.70 -0.93 -5.26
N LEU A 95 20.18 0.30 -4.98
CA LEU A 95 21.45 0.52 -4.26
C LEU A 95 21.31 0.39 -2.73
N ARG A 96 20.09 0.22 -2.23
CA ARG A 96 19.81 0.04 -0.82
C ARG A 96 19.62 -1.43 -0.47
N SER A 97 19.79 -1.75 0.81
CA SER A 97 19.52 -3.11 1.28
C SER A 97 18.02 -3.45 1.24
N VAL A 98 17.72 -4.73 1.24
CA VAL A 98 16.36 -5.26 1.37
C VAL A 98 15.68 -4.68 2.61
N ALA A 99 16.37 -4.68 3.76
CA ALA A 99 15.84 -4.12 5.01
C ALA A 99 15.55 -2.62 4.91
N GLU A 100 16.39 -1.82 4.23
CA GLU A 100 16.14 -0.41 4.03
C GLU A 100 14.91 -0.18 3.14
N ASN A 101 14.71 -1.00 2.11
CA ASN A 101 13.52 -0.92 1.26
C ASN A 101 12.23 -1.26 2.02
N ILE A 102 12.23 -2.34 2.80
CA ILE A 102 11.05 -2.74 3.58
C ILE A 102 10.71 -1.70 4.63
N MET A 103 11.71 -1.21 5.37
CA MET A 103 11.52 -0.37 6.55
C MET A 103 11.53 1.13 6.23
N ILE A 104 11.49 1.55 4.97
CA ILE A 104 11.71 2.94 4.56
C ILE A 104 10.73 3.93 5.19
N SER A 105 9.48 3.54 5.39
CA SER A 105 8.46 4.37 6.03
C SER A 105 8.61 4.40 7.57
N ASN A 106 9.26 3.38 8.16
CA ASN A 106 9.36 3.18 9.61
C ASN A 106 10.77 2.76 10.04
N LEU A 107 11.79 3.50 9.61
CA LEU A 107 13.19 3.23 9.98
C LEU A 107 13.38 3.36 11.49
N PRO A 108 13.77 2.29 12.20
CA PRO A 108 14.05 2.38 13.61
C PRO A 108 15.32 3.20 13.87
N THR A 109 15.24 4.13 14.81
CA THR A 109 16.35 4.99 15.19
C THR A 109 16.75 4.77 16.65
N LYS A 110 18.00 5.09 17.00
CA LYS A 110 18.53 5.03 18.36
C LYS A 110 19.32 6.28 18.73
N GLY A 111 19.35 6.54 20.04
CA GLY A 111 20.09 7.65 20.62
C GLY A 111 19.49 9.03 20.34
N VAL A 112 20.12 10.07 20.92
CA VAL A 112 19.65 11.46 20.82
C VAL A 112 19.79 12.02 19.39
N PHE A 113 20.71 11.47 18.61
CA PHE A 113 20.97 11.89 17.21
C PHE A 113 20.11 11.16 16.18
N HIS A 114 19.11 10.37 16.60
CA HIS A 114 18.23 9.62 15.71
C HIS A 114 18.96 8.80 14.62
N LEU A 115 20.11 8.20 14.96
CA LEU A 115 20.84 7.33 14.04
C LEU A 115 20.05 6.05 13.80
N VAL A 116 20.10 5.53 12.58
CA VAL A 116 19.43 4.27 12.22
C VAL A 116 19.96 3.13 13.10
N ASP A 117 19.06 2.37 13.68
CA ASP A 117 19.38 1.14 14.40
C ASP A 117 19.37 -0.04 13.45
N ASP A 118 20.54 -0.33 12.85
CA ASP A 118 20.69 -1.38 11.85
C ASP A 118 20.31 -2.77 12.38
N LYS A 119 20.57 -3.06 13.66
CA LYS A 119 20.20 -4.34 14.26
C LYS A 119 18.68 -4.48 14.28
N LYS A 120 17.99 -3.50 14.85
CA LYS A 120 16.53 -3.50 14.96
C LYS A 120 15.86 -3.44 13.59
N LYS A 121 16.42 -2.68 12.63
CA LYS A 121 15.97 -2.63 11.24
C LYS A 121 16.00 -4.02 10.59
N ASN A 122 17.13 -4.71 10.68
CA ASN A 122 17.31 -6.03 10.08
C ASN A 122 16.43 -7.09 10.76
N GLU A 123 16.28 -7.05 12.09
CA GLU A 123 15.37 -7.93 12.83
C GLU A 123 13.91 -7.71 12.42
N SER A 124 13.49 -6.47 12.28
CA SER A 124 12.13 -6.14 11.83
C SER A 124 11.88 -6.59 10.38
N ALA A 125 12.82 -6.31 9.48
CA ALA A 125 12.70 -6.72 8.08
C ALA A 125 12.64 -8.26 7.94
N ARG A 126 13.38 -9.02 8.76
CA ARG A 126 13.36 -10.49 8.73
C ARG A 126 11.97 -11.07 8.97
N LYS A 127 11.18 -10.49 9.85
CA LYS A 127 9.79 -10.92 10.11
C LYS A 127 8.92 -10.81 8.85
N TRP A 128 9.07 -9.73 8.11
CA TRP A 128 8.30 -9.51 6.88
C TRP A 128 8.77 -10.40 5.74
N LEU A 129 10.10 -10.64 5.64
CA LEU A 129 10.67 -11.59 4.69
C LEU A 129 10.17 -13.02 4.95
N GLU A 130 10.11 -13.44 6.21
CA GLU A 130 9.56 -14.75 6.60
C GLU A 130 8.07 -14.85 6.22
N MET A 131 7.29 -13.79 6.42
CA MET A 131 5.86 -13.75 6.10
C MET A 131 5.59 -13.93 4.61
N VAL A 132 6.44 -13.37 3.74
CA VAL A 132 6.32 -13.52 2.28
C VAL A 132 7.08 -14.76 1.75
N GLY A 133 7.73 -15.53 2.62
CA GLY A 133 8.48 -16.74 2.27
C GLY A 133 9.80 -16.49 1.53
N LEU A 134 10.34 -15.27 1.58
CA LEU A 134 11.58 -14.90 0.91
C LEU A 134 12.80 -15.15 1.80
N LYS A 135 13.68 -16.05 1.37
CA LYS A 135 14.89 -16.46 2.09
C LYS A 135 16.12 -15.68 1.61
N VAL A 136 16.22 -14.42 2.00
CA VAL A 136 17.38 -13.56 1.73
C VAL A 136 17.86 -12.88 3.01
N GLU A 137 19.12 -12.52 3.08
CA GLU A 137 19.63 -11.74 4.19
C GLU A 137 19.13 -10.29 4.10
N PRO A 138 18.63 -9.68 5.20
CA PRO A 138 18.13 -8.31 5.19
C PRO A 138 19.14 -7.26 4.71
N ALA A 139 20.43 -7.53 4.87
CA ALA A 139 21.52 -6.65 4.45
C ALA A 139 21.88 -6.76 2.96
N THR A 140 21.35 -7.77 2.23
CA THR A 140 21.57 -7.95 0.80
C THR A 140 21.10 -6.72 0.03
N ARG A 141 21.87 -6.28 -0.98
CA ARG A 141 21.45 -5.21 -1.88
C ARG A 141 20.27 -5.66 -2.73
N LEU A 142 19.29 -4.79 -2.88
CA LEU A 142 18.10 -5.12 -3.65
C LEU A 142 18.41 -5.45 -5.10
N GLY A 143 19.32 -4.72 -5.76
CA GLY A 143 19.72 -4.94 -7.14
C GLY A 143 20.43 -6.28 -7.41
N GLU A 144 20.81 -7.03 -6.38
CA GLU A 144 21.36 -8.39 -6.50
C GLU A 144 20.27 -9.45 -6.62
N LEU A 145 19.02 -9.09 -6.33
CA LEU A 145 17.88 -9.99 -6.36
C LEU A 145 17.27 -10.09 -7.77
N SER A 146 16.71 -11.25 -8.07
CA SER A 146 15.87 -11.40 -9.27
C SER A 146 14.60 -10.52 -9.16
N ILE A 147 13.98 -10.22 -10.31
CA ILE A 147 12.74 -9.42 -10.37
C ILE A 147 11.63 -10.06 -9.51
N ALA A 148 11.53 -11.38 -9.49
CA ALA A 148 10.54 -12.09 -8.67
C ALA A 148 10.78 -11.87 -7.17
N GLU A 149 12.04 -11.91 -6.71
CA GLU A 149 12.40 -11.64 -5.33
C GLU A 149 12.18 -10.16 -4.97
N GLN A 150 12.47 -9.23 -5.88
CA GLN A 150 12.18 -7.81 -5.70
C GLN A 150 10.67 -7.57 -5.55
N GLN A 151 9.82 -8.28 -6.30
CA GLN A 151 8.36 -8.23 -6.11
C GLN A 151 7.95 -8.72 -4.72
N GLN A 152 8.58 -9.78 -4.20
CA GLN A 152 8.32 -10.23 -2.83
C GLN A 152 8.77 -9.19 -1.80
N VAL A 153 9.87 -8.47 -2.04
CA VAL A 153 10.29 -7.35 -1.18
C VAL A 153 9.27 -6.21 -1.22
N GLU A 154 8.68 -5.88 -2.39
CA GLU A 154 7.60 -4.87 -2.48
C GLU A 154 6.35 -5.28 -1.68
N ILE A 155 5.98 -6.58 -1.72
CA ILE A 155 4.90 -7.11 -0.89
C ILE A 155 5.25 -7.01 0.60
N ALA A 156 6.48 -7.41 1.00
CA ALA A 156 6.95 -7.31 2.37
C ALA A 156 6.93 -5.86 2.89
N LYS A 157 7.31 -4.90 2.04
CA LYS A 157 7.23 -3.46 2.31
C LYS A 157 5.79 -3.01 2.54
N ALA A 158 4.85 -3.41 1.66
CA ALA A 158 3.43 -3.06 1.82
C ALA A 158 2.83 -3.63 3.11
N LEU A 159 3.24 -4.83 3.53
CA LEU A 159 2.81 -5.45 4.78
C LEU A 159 3.43 -4.81 6.03
N SER A 160 4.54 -4.07 5.90
CA SER A 160 5.25 -3.43 7.02
C SER A 160 4.64 -2.09 7.45
N LEU A 161 3.67 -1.59 6.67
CA LEU A 161 2.96 -0.34 6.94
C LEU A 161 1.87 -0.57 8.01
#